data_e957f86a3661c1317219b8e40f7a53c1
#
_entry.id   e957f86a3661c1317219b8e40f7a53c1
#
_cell.length_a   1.000
_cell.length_b   1.000
_cell.length_c   1.000
_cell.angle_alpha   90.00
_cell.angle_beta   90.00
_cell.angle_gamma   90.00
#
_symmetry.space_group_name_H-M   'P 1'
#
loop_
_entity.id
_entity.type
_entity.pdbx_description
1 polymer ?
#
loop_
_entity_poly.entity_id
_entity_poly.type
_entity_poly.pdbx_seq_one_letter_code
_entity_poly.pdbx_strand_id
1 'polypeptide(L)'
;MQRYFLIIGFLIAFSFSAMAQVPIVPLMPGTQSRADSIQARKDTAKGKAFSPKPIVEKVYHPDSTHSPSKAWHRSVFVPGWGQVYNHKIWKVPIIYTGLTLLVLMYRFNNSAYTEDLAIARYRAKGTQPAPGDKYYELYQLYKVNNYDDAAINDAVRGYGRYRDLSVLLFVASWGIQTIDAYVDAKFMHSYSMDNNFSVKIAPTMMNNPVYAQNFDGAFIPGLKLTFTLR
;
A
#
# COMPACT_ATOMS: atom_id res chain seq x y z
N MET A 1 -14.08 -26.49 4.86
CA MET A 1 -13.37 -25.31 5.39
C MET A 1 -11.88 -25.27 4.98
N GLN A 2 -11.17 -26.37 5.01
CA GLN A 2 -9.74 -26.45 4.66
C GLN A 2 -9.38 -26.00 3.22
N ARG A 3 -10.29 -26.14 2.25
CA ARG A 3 -10.05 -25.77 0.84
C ARG A 3 -9.95 -24.26 0.61
N TYR A 4 -10.65 -23.46 1.38
CA TYR A 4 -10.62 -21.99 1.23
C TYR A 4 -9.38 -21.36 1.89
N PHE A 5 -8.86 -21.97 2.97
CA PHE A 5 -7.59 -21.56 3.57
C PHE A 5 -6.41 -21.78 2.62
N LEU A 6 -6.44 -22.86 1.82
CA LEU A 6 -5.40 -23.12 0.83
C LEU A 6 -5.43 -22.10 -0.32
N ILE A 7 -6.62 -21.65 -0.75
CA ILE A 7 -6.75 -20.64 -1.82
C ILE A 7 -6.28 -19.26 -1.32
N ILE A 8 -6.64 -18.87 -0.10
CA ILE A 8 -6.20 -17.60 0.51
C ILE A 8 -4.69 -17.65 0.79
N GLY A 9 -4.17 -18.75 1.30
CA GLY A 9 -2.74 -18.97 1.49
C GLY A 9 -1.95 -18.93 0.19
N PHE A 10 -2.49 -19.48 -0.89
CA PHE A 10 -1.88 -19.46 -2.22
C PHE A 10 -1.85 -18.06 -2.83
N LEU A 11 -2.92 -17.26 -2.67
CA LEU A 11 -2.99 -15.87 -3.11
C LEU A 11 -2.01 -14.96 -2.34
N ILE A 12 -1.85 -15.18 -1.03
CA ILE A 12 -0.88 -14.43 -0.21
C ILE A 12 0.55 -14.85 -0.55
N ALA A 13 0.82 -16.14 -0.77
CA ALA A 13 2.13 -16.64 -1.18
C ALA A 13 2.54 -16.14 -2.57
N PHE A 14 1.58 -15.99 -3.49
CA PHE A 14 1.85 -15.46 -4.83
C PHE A 14 2.20 -13.98 -4.83
N SER A 15 1.63 -13.20 -3.91
CA SER A 15 1.96 -11.76 -3.75
C SER A 15 3.38 -11.54 -3.19
N PHE A 16 3.91 -12.45 -2.39
CA PHE A 16 5.27 -12.35 -1.86
C PHE A 16 6.35 -12.80 -2.84
N SER A 17 6.01 -13.67 -3.80
CA SER A 17 6.97 -14.16 -4.80
C SER A 17 7.36 -13.10 -5.85
N ALA A 18 6.55 -12.06 -6.03
CA ALA A 18 6.83 -10.98 -6.99
C ALA A 18 7.92 -9.99 -6.53
N MET A 19 8.30 -10.00 -5.25
CA MET A 19 9.35 -9.12 -4.71
C MET A 19 10.75 -9.77 -4.69
N ALA A 20 10.86 -11.05 -5.01
CA ALA A 20 12.13 -11.80 -4.90
C ALA A 20 12.97 -11.83 -6.20
N GLN A 21 12.55 -11.15 -7.25
CA GLN A 21 13.33 -11.05 -8.50
C GLN A 21 13.84 -9.63 -8.72
N VAL A 22 14.66 -9.15 -7.79
CA VAL A 22 15.67 -8.14 -8.19
C VAL A 22 16.77 -8.94 -8.89
N PRO A 23 16.96 -8.79 -10.20
CA PRO A 23 18.13 -9.39 -10.84
C PRO A 23 19.35 -8.75 -10.18
N ILE A 24 20.13 -9.55 -9.48
CA ILE A 24 21.49 -9.19 -9.11
C ILE A 24 22.21 -9.13 -10.45
N VAL A 25 22.26 -7.93 -11.01
CA VAL A 25 23.17 -7.64 -12.12
C VAL A 25 24.56 -7.79 -11.52
N PRO A 26 25.37 -8.78 -11.95
CA PRO A 26 26.75 -8.84 -11.50
C PRO A 26 27.38 -7.51 -11.93
N LEU A 27 27.88 -6.75 -10.97
CA LEU A 27 28.79 -5.64 -11.25
C LEU A 27 29.98 -6.26 -11.97
N MET A 28 29.98 -6.21 -13.31
CA MET A 28 31.16 -6.39 -14.11
C MET A 28 31.95 -5.08 -14.00
N PRO A 29 33.04 -5.01 -13.22
CA PRO A 29 33.85 -3.82 -13.21
C PRO A 29 34.64 -3.81 -14.55
N GLY A 30 34.39 -2.87 -15.40
CA GLY A 30 35.43 -2.50 -16.30
C GLY A 30 35.12 -2.20 -17.77
N THR A 31 33.95 -2.54 -18.32
CA THR A 31 33.77 -2.34 -19.79
C THR A 31 32.96 -1.08 -20.13
N GLN A 32 31.99 -0.67 -19.33
CA GLN A 32 31.24 0.56 -19.63
C GLN A 32 32.03 1.84 -19.33
N SER A 33 32.77 1.86 -18.23
CA SER A 33 33.64 3.01 -17.88
C SER A 33 34.70 3.34 -18.94
N ARG A 34 35.14 2.33 -19.68
CA ARG A 34 36.16 2.52 -20.73
C ARG A 34 35.54 3.04 -22.03
N ALA A 35 34.34 2.60 -22.37
CA ALA A 35 33.61 3.11 -23.53
C ALA A 35 33.18 4.56 -23.32
N ASP A 36 32.64 4.89 -22.14
CA ASP A 36 32.19 6.24 -21.80
C ASP A 36 33.39 7.22 -21.69
N SER A 37 34.52 6.76 -21.16
CA SER A 37 35.74 7.59 -21.10
C SER A 37 36.36 7.82 -22.48
N ILE A 38 36.25 6.87 -23.41
CA ILE A 38 36.69 7.02 -24.79
C ILE A 38 35.76 7.96 -25.55
N GLN A 39 34.45 7.87 -25.32
CA GLN A 39 33.45 8.77 -25.90
C GLN A 39 33.67 10.20 -25.39
N ALA A 40 33.81 10.39 -24.09
CA ALA A 40 34.12 11.68 -23.49
C ALA A 40 35.43 12.30 -24.01
N ARG A 41 36.47 11.50 -24.23
CA ARG A 41 37.71 11.96 -24.85
C ARG A 41 37.53 12.36 -26.32
N LYS A 42 36.75 11.62 -27.09
CA LYS A 42 36.43 11.95 -28.48
C LYS A 42 35.62 13.23 -28.60
N ASP A 43 34.69 13.46 -27.68
CA ASP A 43 33.84 14.66 -27.67
C ASP A 43 34.61 15.89 -27.22
N THR A 44 35.58 15.75 -26.29
CA THR A 44 36.52 16.81 -25.91
C THR A 44 37.48 17.15 -27.03
N ALA A 45 37.96 16.15 -27.76
CA ALA A 45 38.85 16.36 -28.91
C ALA A 45 38.14 17.05 -30.11
N LYS A 46 36.82 17.01 -30.21
CA LYS A 46 36.00 17.68 -31.21
C LYS A 46 35.54 19.08 -30.81
N GLY A 47 36.03 19.61 -29.70
CA GLY A 47 35.68 20.98 -29.24
C GLY A 47 34.23 21.19 -28.89
N LYS A 48 33.43 20.12 -28.74
CA LYS A 48 32.09 20.21 -28.19
C LYS A 48 32.19 20.32 -26.67
N ALA A 49 32.10 21.52 -26.15
CA ALA A 49 31.92 21.74 -24.74
C ALA A 49 30.72 20.91 -24.26
N PHE A 50 30.88 20.16 -23.15
CA PHE A 50 29.79 19.48 -22.50
C PHE A 50 28.75 20.52 -22.11
N SER A 51 27.67 20.59 -22.88
CA SER A 51 26.50 21.36 -22.52
C SER A 51 25.57 20.41 -21.75
N PRO A 52 25.44 20.55 -20.43
CA PRO A 52 24.48 19.77 -19.70
C PRO A 52 23.09 20.05 -20.29
N LYS A 53 22.35 18.99 -20.62
CA LYS A 53 20.95 19.12 -21.05
C LYS A 53 20.27 20.08 -20.10
N PRO A 54 19.59 21.13 -20.59
CA PRO A 54 18.84 21.99 -19.70
C PRO A 54 17.84 21.13 -18.96
N ILE A 55 17.92 21.14 -17.63
CA ILE A 55 16.91 20.53 -16.78
C ILE A 55 15.64 21.32 -17.04
N VAL A 56 14.76 20.78 -17.86
CA VAL A 56 13.43 21.34 -18.04
C VAL A 56 12.73 21.20 -16.69
N GLU A 57 12.73 22.28 -15.93
CA GLU A 57 12.00 22.37 -14.67
C GLU A 57 10.52 22.15 -15.00
N LYS A 58 9.94 21.06 -14.50
CA LYS A 58 8.52 20.80 -14.65
C LYS A 58 7.79 21.94 -13.91
N VAL A 59 7.33 22.93 -14.63
CA VAL A 59 6.46 23.96 -14.09
C VAL A 59 5.12 23.28 -13.76
N TYR A 60 4.84 23.11 -12.48
CA TYR A 60 3.57 22.58 -12.01
C TYR A 60 2.55 23.70 -12.03
N HIS A 61 1.49 23.53 -12.81
CA HIS A 61 0.37 24.46 -12.84
C HIS A 61 -0.74 23.93 -11.90
N PRO A 62 -0.98 24.59 -10.75
CA PRO A 62 -2.08 24.20 -9.87
C PRO A 62 -3.41 24.40 -10.61
N ASP A 63 -4.27 23.40 -10.56
CA ASP A 63 -5.62 23.48 -11.10
C ASP A 63 -6.57 24.04 -10.04
N SER A 64 -6.74 25.36 -10.04
CA SER A 64 -7.66 26.05 -9.12
C SER A 64 -9.13 25.69 -9.35
N THR A 65 -9.47 25.09 -10.50
CA THR A 65 -10.82 24.64 -10.81
C THR A 65 -11.14 23.29 -10.19
N HIS A 66 -10.11 22.52 -9.83
CA HIS A 66 -10.24 21.20 -9.18
C HIS A 66 -10.64 21.36 -7.71
N SER A 67 -11.86 20.96 -7.36
CA SER A 67 -12.44 21.22 -6.04
C SER A 67 -12.25 20.04 -5.07
N PRO A 68 -11.52 20.23 -3.95
CA PRO A 68 -11.40 19.21 -2.91
C PRO A 68 -12.73 18.80 -2.29
N SER A 69 -13.67 19.73 -2.17
CA SER A 69 -15.02 19.46 -1.66
C SER A 69 -15.78 18.49 -2.57
N LYS A 70 -15.65 18.61 -3.88
CA LYS A 70 -16.28 17.67 -4.83
C LYS A 70 -15.69 16.26 -4.71
N ALA A 71 -14.39 16.14 -4.54
CA ALA A 71 -13.72 14.84 -4.33
C ALA A 71 -14.19 14.16 -3.04
N TRP A 72 -14.29 14.93 -1.95
CA TRP A 72 -14.80 14.48 -0.66
C TRP A 72 -16.23 13.93 -0.80
N HIS A 73 -17.18 14.74 -1.26
CA HIS A 73 -18.59 14.34 -1.36
C HIS A 73 -18.77 13.09 -2.24
N ARG A 74 -18.06 13.01 -3.36
CA ARG A 74 -18.12 11.83 -4.23
C ARG A 74 -17.62 10.57 -3.53
N SER A 75 -16.52 10.65 -2.77
CA SER A 75 -15.97 9.51 -2.05
C SER A 75 -16.83 9.07 -0.84
N VAL A 76 -17.57 10.00 -0.23
CA VAL A 76 -18.50 9.68 0.85
C VAL A 76 -19.68 8.85 0.32
N PHE A 77 -20.22 9.20 -0.86
CA PHE A 77 -21.37 8.46 -1.42
C PHE A 77 -20.96 7.14 -2.07
N VAL A 78 -19.87 7.14 -2.83
CA VAL A 78 -19.38 5.94 -3.51
C VAL A 78 -17.88 5.81 -3.28
N PRO A 79 -17.43 4.74 -2.60
CA PRO A 79 -16.01 4.51 -2.38
C PRO A 79 -15.24 4.53 -3.70
N GLY A 80 -14.14 5.29 -3.73
CA GLY A 80 -13.31 5.38 -4.93
C GLY A 80 -13.73 6.43 -5.97
N TRP A 81 -14.94 7.00 -5.88
CA TRP A 81 -15.38 8.00 -6.87
C TRP A 81 -14.57 9.30 -6.82
N GLY A 82 -14.10 9.70 -5.65
CA GLY A 82 -13.18 10.82 -5.52
C GLY A 82 -11.81 10.55 -6.16
N GLN A 83 -11.30 9.33 -6.10
CA GLN A 83 -10.06 8.93 -6.76
C GLN A 83 -10.20 8.96 -8.29
N VAL A 84 -11.37 8.57 -8.83
CA VAL A 84 -11.68 8.74 -10.26
C VAL A 84 -11.68 10.22 -10.64
N TYR A 85 -12.30 11.07 -9.83
CA TYR A 85 -12.31 12.52 -10.03
C TYR A 85 -10.91 13.13 -10.01
N ASN A 86 -10.02 12.60 -9.16
CA ASN A 86 -8.63 13.00 -9.04
C ASN A 86 -7.70 12.35 -10.09
N HIS A 87 -8.25 11.70 -11.11
CA HIS A 87 -7.50 10.97 -12.15
C HIS A 87 -6.58 9.85 -11.62
N LYS A 88 -6.85 9.36 -10.40
CA LYS A 88 -6.10 8.27 -9.76
C LYS A 88 -6.85 6.94 -9.83
N ILE A 89 -7.33 6.57 -11.02
CA ILE A 89 -8.18 5.40 -11.28
C ILE A 89 -7.54 4.10 -10.80
N TRP A 90 -6.22 4.01 -10.80
CA TRP A 90 -5.49 2.82 -10.34
C TRP A 90 -5.71 2.48 -8.86
N LYS A 91 -6.08 3.48 -8.03
CA LYS A 91 -6.42 3.25 -6.61
C LYS A 91 -7.77 2.54 -6.44
N VAL A 92 -8.68 2.68 -7.41
CA VAL A 92 -10.05 2.16 -7.31
C VAL A 92 -10.09 0.64 -7.17
N PRO A 93 -9.39 -0.16 -8.00
CA PRO A 93 -9.35 -1.62 -7.83
C PRO A 93 -8.83 -2.04 -6.45
N ILE A 94 -7.85 -1.33 -5.91
CA ILE A 94 -7.27 -1.63 -4.59
C ILE A 94 -8.32 -1.41 -3.49
N ILE A 95 -9.04 -0.28 -3.54
CA ILE A 95 -10.12 0.04 -2.59
C ILE A 95 -11.20 -1.04 -2.63
N TYR A 96 -11.71 -1.38 -3.82
CA TYR A 96 -12.77 -2.38 -3.95
C TYR A 96 -12.31 -3.77 -3.54
N THR A 97 -11.07 -4.16 -3.83
CA THR A 97 -10.51 -5.43 -3.36
C THR A 97 -10.48 -5.46 -1.83
N GLY A 98 -9.99 -4.42 -1.18
CA GLY A 98 -9.96 -4.32 0.28
C GLY A 98 -11.36 -4.39 0.89
N LEU A 99 -12.31 -3.61 0.40
CA LEU A 99 -13.69 -3.61 0.88
C LEU A 99 -14.37 -4.97 0.65
N THR A 100 -14.14 -5.62 -0.49
CA THR A 100 -14.68 -6.95 -0.78
C THR A 100 -14.15 -8.00 0.20
N LEU A 101 -12.86 -7.98 0.50
CA LEU A 101 -12.27 -8.89 1.49
C LEU A 101 -12.90 -8.71 2.87
N LEU A 102 -13.16 -7.47 3.29
CA LEU A 102 -13.83 -7.19 4.57
C LEU A 102 -15.28 -7.68 4.58
N VAL A 103 -16.01 -7.55 3.47
CA VAL A 103 -17.36 -8.12 3.33
C VAL A 103 -17.34 -9.65 3.39
N LEU A 104 -16.37 -10.29 2.74
CA LEU A 104 -16.21 -11.75 2.81
C LEU A 104 -15.86 -12.20 4.22
N MET A 105 -14.98 -11.49 4.92
CA MET A 105 -14.63 -11.74 6.30
C MET A 105 -15.86 -11.61 7.22
N TYR A 106 -16.67 -10.56 7.03
CA TYR A 106 -17.94 -10.41 7.74
C TYR A 106 -18.87 -11.60 7.50
N ARG A 107 -19.09 -11.95 6.24
CA ARG A 107 -20.01 -13.06 5.89
C ARG A 107 -19.56 -14.39 6.49
N PHE A 108 -18.27 -14.70 6.42
CA PHE A 108 -17.70 -15.90 7.01
C PHE A 108 -17.91 -15.94 8.53
N ASN A 109 -17.53 -14.88 9.24
CA ASN A 109 -17.66 -14.84 10.69
C ASN A 109 -19.13 -14.79 11.12
N ASN A 110 -20.01 -14.12 10.37
CA ASN A 110 -21.44 -14.07 10.67
C ASN A 110 -22.12 -15.44 10.47
N SER A 111 -21.73 -16.21 9.45
CA SER A 111 -22.25 -17.57 9.24
C SER A 111 -21.87 -18.47 10.42
N ALA A 112 -20.56 -18.51 10.75
CA ALA A 112 -20.07 -19.31 11.88
C ALA A 112 -20.69 -18.86 13.22
N TYR A 113 -20.79 -17.55 13.44
CA TYR A 113 -21.46 -17.01 14.64
C TYR A 113 -22.91 -17.48 14.76
N THR A 114 -23.68 -17.41 13.67
CA THR A 114 -25.11 -17.80 13.71
C THR A 114 -25.31 -19.31 13.89
N GLU A 115 -24.42 -20.10 13.31
CA GLU A 115 -24.42 -21.55 13.45
C GLU A 115 -24.10 -21.99 14.88
N ASP A 116 -22.98 -21.52 15.44
CA ASP A 116 -22.57 -21.85 16.80
C ASP A 116 -23.54 -21.32 17.84
N LEU A 117 -24.09 -20.11 17.62
CA LEU A 117 -25.10 -19.54 18.50
C LEU A 117 -26.40 -20.39 18.53
N ALA A 118 -26.81 -20.93 17.37
CA ALA A 118 -27.97 -21.83 17.32
C ALA A 118 -27.72 -23.09 18.15
N ILE A 119 -26.54 -23.71 18.01
CA ILE A 119 -26.17 -24.91 18.78
C ILE A 119 -26.11 -24.58 20.27
N ALA A 120 -25.47 -23.48 20.67
CA ALA A 120 -25.42 -23.05 22.06
C ALA A 120 -26.83 -22.87 22.66
N ARG A 121 -27.77 -22.27 21.89
CA ARG A 121 -29.15 -22.07 22.32
C ARG A 121 -29.91 -23.39 22.49
N TYR A 122 -29.76 -24.36 21.60
CA TYR A 122 -30.36 -25.68 21.73
C TYR A 122 -29.86 -26.39 22.99
N ARG A 123 -28.55 -26.37 23.24
CA ARG A 123 -27.95 -26.97 24.43
C ARG A 123 -28.38 -26.29 25.72
N ALA A 124 -28.40 -24.95 25.76
CA ALA A 124 -28.86 -24.19 26.94
C ALA A 124 -30.31 -24.48 27.30
N LYS A 125 -31.18 -24.76 26.30
CA LYS A 125 -32.56 -25.14 26.51
C LYS A 125 -32.74 -26.64 26.79
N GLY A 126 -31.72 -27.45 26.72
CA GLY A 126 -31.83 -28.92 26.82
C GLY A 126 -32.65 -29.56 25.70
N THR A 127 -32.81 -28.87 24.54
CA THR A 127 -33.60 -29.33 23.41
C THR A 127 -32.65 -29.72 22.23
N GLN A 128 -33.17 -30.53 21.33
CA GLN A 128 -32.45 -30.89 20.11
C GLN A 128 -33.25 -30.40 18.90
N PRO A 129 -32.57 -29.99 17.80
CA PRO A 129 -33.28 -29.69 16.56
C PRO A 129 -33.96 -30.93 15.99
N ALA A 130 -35.09 -30.76 15.33
CA ALA A 130 -35.81 -31.85 14.69
C ALA A 130 -35.04 -32.34 13.43
N PRO A 131 -35.20 -33.63 13.05
CA PRO A 131 -34.67 -34.12 11.76
C PRO A 131 -35.24 -33.28 10.60
N GLY A 132 -34.35 -32.69 9.80
CA GLY A 132 -34.72 -31.78 8.71
C GLY A 132 -34.55 -30.28 9.04
N ASP A 133 -34.35 -29.90 10.30
CA ASP A 133 -33.99 -28.55 10.65
C ASP A 133 -32.60 -28.18 10.12
N LYS A 134 -32.42 -26.90 9.77
CA LYS A 134 -31.17 -26.37 9.20
C LYS A 134 -29.92 -26.71 10.03
N TYR A 135 -30.04 -26.78 11.33
CA TYR A 135 -28.91 -27.01 12.25
C TYR A 135 -28.83 -28.43 12.79
N TYR A 136 -29.68 -29.36 12.31
CA TYR A 136 -29.72 -30.75 12.80
C TYR A 136 -28.37 -31.46 12.59
N GLU A 137 -27.87 -31.47 11.37
CA GLU A 137 -26.62 -32.16 11.02
C GLU A 137 -25.43 -31.55 11.83
N LEU A 138 -25.38 -30.24 11.94
CA LEU A 138 -24.34 -29.57 12.69
C LEU A 138 -24.43 -29.91 14.19
N TYR A 139 -25.64 -29.96 14.76
CA TYR A 139 -25.85 -30.35 16.16
C TYR A 139 -25.38 -31.78 16.42
N GLN A 140 -25.70 -32.72 15.53
CA GLN A 140 -25.25 -34.12 15.65
C GLN A 140 -23.71 -34.20 15.53
N LEU A 141 -23.11 -33.45 14.63
CA LEU A 141 -21.65 -33.39 14.51
C LEU A 141 -20.99 -32.94 15.81
N TYR A 142 -21.51 -31.88 16.45
CA TYR A 142 -21.00 -31.36 17.73
C TYR A 142 -21.20 -32.37 18.86
N LYS A 143 -22.29 -33.12 18.84
CA LYS A 143 -22.60 -34.17 19.81
C LYS A 143 -21.64 -35.36 19.68
N VAL A 144 -21.44 -35.85 18.46
CA VAL A 144 -20.54 -37.00 18.16
C VAL A 144 -19.08 -36.66 18.53
N ASN A 145 -18.63 -35.44 18.21
CA ASN A 145 -17.29 -35.00 18.53
C ASN A 145 -17.11 -34.53 19.99
N ASN A 146 -18.17 -34.65 20.82
CA ASN A 146 -18.16 -34.34 22.23
C ASN A 146 -17.63 -32.92 22.55
N TYR A 147 -18.01 -31.91 21.72
CA TYR A 147 -17.66 -30.53 21.99
C TYR A 147 -18.28 -30.06 23.31
N ASP A 148 -17.44 -29.45 24.15
CA ASP A 148 -17.88 -28.84 25.42
C ASP A 148 -18.66 -27.54 25.19
N ASP A 149 -19.63 -27.28 26.05
CA ASP A 149 -20.46 -26.06 25.99
C ASP A 149 -19.63 -24.78 26.19
N ALA A 150 -18.55 -24.86 26.98
CA ALA A 150 -17.62 -23.73 27.13
C ALA A 150 -16.90 -23.42 25.81
N ALA A 151 -16.43 -24.45 25.09
CA ALA A 151 -15.78 -24.29 23.80
C ALA A 151 -16.71 -23.69 22.74
N ILE A 152 -17.99 -24.13 22.72
CA ILE A 152 -18.99 -23.56 21.79
C ILE A 152 -19.27 -22.08 22.12
N ASN A 153 -19.42 -21.73 23.39
CA ASN A 153 -19.63 -20.35 23.80
C ASN A 153 -18.40 -19.47 23.51
N ASP A 154 -17.20 -20.01 23.62
CA ASP A 154 -15.98 -19.29 23.24
C ASP A 154 -15.91 -19.06 21.74
N ALA A 155 -16.31 -20.03 20.92
CA ALA A 155 -16.41 -19.88 19.48
C ALA A 155 -17.43 -18.79 19.10
N VAL A 156 -18.62 -18.80 19.73
CA VAL A 156 -19.65 -17.76 19.54
C VAL A 156 -19.07 -16.37 19.84
N ARG A 157 -18.39 -16.22 20.99
CA ARG A 157 -17.74 -14.94 21.35
C ARG A 157 -16.65 -14.54 20.38
N GLY A 158 -15.83 -15.49 19.94
CA GLY A 158 -14.76 -15.28 18.98
C GLY A 158 -15.28 -14.79 17.63
N TYR A 159 -16.19 -15.52 17.02
CA TYR A 159 -16.78 -15.15 15.74
C TYR A 159 -17.60 -13.87 15.81
N GLY A 160 -18.33 -13.65 16.91
CA GLY A 160 -19.04 -12.39 17.14
C GLY A 160 -18.11 -11.20 17.13
N ARG A 161 -16.99 -11.28 17.86
CA ARG A 161 -15.98 -10.22 17.88
C ARG A 161 -15.33 -9.96 16.52
N TYR A 162 -14.98 -11.01 15.77
CA TYR A 162 -14.38 -10.86 14.43
C TYR A 162 -15.39 -10.31 13.41
N ARG A 163 -16.67 -10.69 13.52
CA ARG A 163 -17.75 -10.11 12.72
C ARG A 163 -17.86 -8.60 12.96
N ASP A 164 -17.92 -8.18 14.22
CA ASP A 164 -18.07 -6.77 14.59
C ASP A 164 -16.80 -5.97 14.21
N LEU A 165 -15.61 -6.56 14.36
CA LEU A 165 -14.36 -5.98 13.90
C LEU A 165 -14.35 -5.79 12.37
N SER A 166 -14.90 -6.73 11.61
CA SER A 166 -15.01 -6.60 10.15
C SER A 166 -15.85 -5.38 9.74
N VAL A 167 -16.94 -5.11 10.45
CA VAL A 167 -17.79 -3.93 10.23
C VAL A 167 -17.02 -2.64 10.56
N LEU A 168 -16.32 -2.63 11.69
CA LEU A 168 -15.53 -1.48 12.11
C LEU A 168 -14.41 -1.18 11.09
N LEU A 169 -13.69 -2.20 10.64
CA LEU A 169 -12.63 -2.06 9.65
C LEU A 169 -13.18 -1.60 8.28
N PHE A 170 -14.39 -2.05 7.91
CA PHE A 170 -15.05 -1.60 6.68
C PHE A 170 -15.33 -0.09 6.73
N VAL A 171 -15.92 0.39 7.81
CA VAL A 171 -16.22 1.83 8.00
C VAL A 171 -14.92 2.65 8.09
N ALA A 172 -13.91 2.15 8.81
CA ALA A 172 -12.61 2.81 8.90
C ALA A 172 -11.93 2.91 7.53
N SER A 173 -11.92 1.83 6.75
CA SER A 173 -11.34 1.82 5.39
C SER A 173 -12.06 2.78 4.47
N TRP A 174 -13.38 2.87 4.57
CA TRP A 174 -14.18 3.85 3.82
C TRP A 174 -13.83 5.28 4.23
N GLY A 175 -13.67 5.56 5.52
CA GLY A 175 -13.24 6.87 6.00
C GLY A 175 -11.85 7.25 5.49
N ILE A 176 -10.88 6.34 5.59
CA ILE A 176 -9.49 6.56 5.16
C ILE A 176 -9.43 6.89 3.66
N GLN A 177 -10.11 6.10 2.81
CA GLN A 177 -10.10 6.36 1.36
C GLN A 177 -10.79 7.68 1.01
N THR A 178 -11.77 8.12 1.80
CA THR A 178 -12.43 9.41 1.62
C THR A 178 -11.50 10.57 1.95
N ILE A 179 -10.74 10.43 3.04
CA ILE A 179 -9.70 11.40 3.42
C ILE A 179 -8.60 11.44 2.36
N ASP A 180 -8.13 10.28 1.87
CA ASP A 180 -7.14 10.20 0.79
C ASP A 180 -7.60 10.95 -0.48
N ALA A 181 -8.87 10.79 -0.87
CA ALA A 181 -9.44 11.50 -2.01
C ALA A 181 -9.45 13.04 -1.81
N TYR A 182 -9.77 13.49 -0.59
CA TYR A 182 -9.74 14.90 -0.25
C TYR A 182 -8.33 15.47 -0.29
N VAL A 183 -7.38 14.76 0.30
CA VAL A 183 -5.95 15.16 0.37
C VAL A 183 -5.37 15.24 -1.04
N ASP A 184 -5.61 14.22 -1.88
CA ASP A 184 -5.17 14.22 -3.27
C ASP A 184 -5.74 15.42 -4.06
N ALA A 185 -7.04 15.71 -3.90
CA ALA A 185 -7.67 16.86 -4.55
C ALA A 185 -7.13 18.20 -4.02
N LYS A 186 -6.82 18.27 -2.72
CA LYS A 186 -6.22 19.45 -2.11
C LYS A 186 -4.84 19.73 -2.66
N PHE A 187 -4.05 18.67 -2.86
CA PHE A 187 -2.76 18.80 -3.54
C PHE A 187 -2.90 19.29 -4.99
N MET A 188 -3.86 18.80 -5.74
CA MET A 188 -4.11 19.27 -7.11
C MET A 188 -4.56 20.74 -7.15
N HIS A 189 -5.38 21.14 -6.20
CA HIS A 189 -5.93 22.51 -6.13
C HIS A 189 -4.93 23.54 -5.66
N SER A 190 -4.16 23.24 -4.60
CA SER A 190 -3.39 24.25 -3.85
C SER A 190 -1.89 24.05 -3.93
N TYR A 191 -1.44 22.96 -4.56
CA TYR A 191 -0.03 22.68 -4.60
C TYR A 191 0.65 23.42 -5.75
N SER A 192 0.84 24.71 -5.57
CA SER A 192 2.13 25.25 -5.92
C SER A 192 3.08 24.75 -4.82
N MET A 193 3.91 23.75 -5.07
CA MET A 193 5.21 23.78 -4.42
C MET A 193 5.75 25.16 -4.80
N ASP A 194 5.74 26.05 -3.85
CA ASP A 194 6.39 27.31 -3.98
C ASP A 194 7.78 26.97 -4.51
N ASN A 195 8.07 27.39 -5.76
CA ASN A 195 9.41 27.26 -6.35
C ASN A 195 10.44 28.07 -5.53
N ASN A 196 10.00 28.66 -4.44
CA ASN A 196 10.76 29.48 -3.53
C ASN A 196 11.73 28.68 -2.66
N PHE A 197 11.52 27.36 -2.51
CA PHE A 197 12.42 26.53 -1.74
C PHE A 197 12.76 25.23 -2.50
N SER A 198 13.95 25.15 -3.05
CA SER A 198 14.47 23.91 -3.62
C SER A 198 15.71 23.43 -2.88
N VAL A 199 15.73 22.15 -2.53
CA VAL A 199 16.89 21.48 -1.96
C VAL A 199 17.51 20.61 -3.05
N LYS A 200 18.71 20.94 -3.47
CA LYS A 200 19.51 20.11 -4.37
C LYS A 200 20.58 19.38 -3.58
N ILE A 201 20.56 18.04 -3.68
CA ILE A 201 21.62 17.20 -3.14
C ILE A 201 22.46 16.74 -4.33
N ALA A 202 23.72 17.11 -4.36
CA ALA A 202 24.64 16.69 -5.40
C ALA A 202 25.93 16.14 -4.77
N PRO A 203 26.48 15.06 -5.31
CA PRO A 203 27.81 14.64 -4.93
C PRO A 203 28.81 15.73 -5.36
N THR A 204 29.72 16.06 -4.48
CA THR A 204 30.78 17.03 -4.77
C THR A 204 32.12 16.47 -4.31
N MET A 205 33.18 16.87 -4.98
CA MET A 205 34.54 16.63 -4.52
C MET A 205 35.08 17.90 -3.89
N MET A 206 35.43 17.83 -2.62
CA MET A 206 36.04 18.95 -1.90
C MET A 206 37.55 18.87 -2.02
N ASN A 207 38.16 19.95 -2.52
CA ASN A 207 39.58 20.14 -2.44
C ASN A 207 39.86 21.06 -1.26
N ASN A 208 40.47 20.53 -0.21
CA ASN A 208 40.78 21.31 0.99
C ASN A 208 42.28 21.63 0.99
N PRO A 209 42.68 22.87 0.69
CA PRO A 209 44.08 23.26 0.61
C PRO A 209 44.82 23.21 1.93
N VAL A 210 44.10 23.17 3.08
CA VAL A 210 44.70 23.19 4.42
C VAL A 210 45.29 21.82 4.83
N TYR A 211 44.78 20.73 4.29
CA TYR A 211 45.26 19.38 4.61
C TYR A 211 46.11 18.76 3.50
N ALA A 212 46.33 19.47 2.38
CA ALA A 212 47.03 18.95 1.19
C ALA A 212 48.54 19.09 1.25
N GLN A 213 49.14 19.48 2.37
CA GLN A 213 50.60 19.65 2.42
C GLN A 213 51.42 18.33 2.33
N ASN A 214 50.77 17.15 2.45
CA ASN A 214 51.45 15.87 2.40
C ASN A 214 50.79 14.76 1.57
N PHE A 215 49.70 15.04 0.87
CA PHE A 215 49.05 14.05 -0.02
C PHE A 215 48.70 14.68 -1.36
N ASP A 216 49.39 14.22 -2.39
CA ASP A 216 49.17 14.62 -3.76
C ASP A 216 47.74 14.34 -4.21
N GLY A 217 46.89 15.36 -4.24
CA GLY A 217 45.57 15.34 -4.90
C GLY A 217 44.46 14.53 -4.23
N ALA A 218 44.44 14.34 -2.93
CA ALA A 218 43.34 13.66 -2.24
C ALA A 218 42.02 14.43 -2.34
N PHE A 219 41.14 14.01 -3.22
CA PHE A 219 39.79 14.50 -3.29
C PHE A 219 38.93 13.84 -2.21
N ILE A 220 38.31 14.62 -1.35
CA ILE A 220 37.39 14.12 -0.34
C ILE A 220 35.97 14.11 -0.94
N PRO A 221 35.32 12.93 -1.09
CA PRO A 221 33.94 12.88 -1.53
C PRO A 221 33.05 13.52 -0.48
N GLY A 222 32.22 14.48 -0.91
CA GLY A 222 31.27 15.17 -0.06
C GLY A 222 29.87 15.25 -0.70
N LEU A 223 28.87 15.60 0.11
CA LEU A 223 27.52 15.90 -0.34
C LEU A 223 27.29 17.41 -0.24
N LYS A 224 27.01 18.05 -1.36
CA LYS A 224 26.64 19.45 -1.42
C LYS A 224 25.12 19.57 -1.30
N LEU A 225 24.67 20.22 -0.23
CA LEU A 225 23.29 20.61 -0.04
C LEU A 225 23.15 22.07 -0.48
N THR A 226 22.41 22.31 -1.55
CA THR A 226 22.12 23.66 -2.03
C THR A 226 20.66 23.99 -1.73
N PHE A 227 20.44 25.01 -0.89
CA PHE A 227 19.13 25.58 -0.61
C PHE A 227 18.98 26.82 -1.51
N THR A 228 17.98 26.81 -2.37
CA THR A 228 17.66 27.98 -3.20
C THR A 228 16.35 28.57 -2.69
N LEU A 229 16.41 29.78 -2.19
CA LEU A 229 15.28 30.64 -1.84
C LEU A 229 15.10 31.65 -2.98
N ARG A 230 13.90 31.72 -3.55
CA ARG A 230 13.59 32.65 -4.64
C ARG A 230 12.46 33.59 -4.22
#